data_9d243b9b6007af6805cd4602ba8d4354
#
_entry.id   9d243b9b6007af6805cd4602ba8d4354
#
_cell.length_a   1.000
_cell.length_b   1.000
_cell.length_c   1.000
_cell.angle_alpha   90.00
_cell.angle_beta   90.00
_cell.angle_gamma   90.00
#
_symmetry.space_group_name_H-M   'P 1'
#
loop_
_entity.id
_entity.type
_entity.pdbx_description
1 polymer ?
#
loop_
_entity_poly.entity_id
_entity_poly.type
_entity_poly.pdbx_seq_one_letter_code
_entity_poly.pdbx_strand_id
1 'polypeptide(L)'
;MGDLPIQFILQRDLNTLIKADEIANEPRDISWLKEQIKGNIFDLFAITTVGDKKYCFGCIQCKTSIRDRVTRDREPSIHAMDSYFWSIVFVLDGEYLRNPKFQFMVNGGSKEFPSNGWHGMYDVSASYNIGRIYPLDLDFDILRHHSEKAVKDWLKQRQWFNHEWKAD
;
A
#
# COMPACT_ATOMS: atom_id res chain seq x y z
N MET A 1 2.52 24.46 1.06
CA MET A 1 1.53 23.57 0.44
C MET A 1 0.68 22.95 1.55
N GLY A 2 -0.64 23.14 1.50
CA GLY A 2 -1.55 22.56 2.49
C GLY A 2 -1.53 21.03 2.42
N ASP A 3 -2.09 20.41 3.44
CA ASP A 3 -2.23 18.96 3.46
C ASP A 3 -3.16 18.51 2.34
N LEU A 4 -2.73 17.51 1.58
CA LEU A 4 -3.55 16.94 0.51
C LEU A 4 -4.59 15.98 1.12
N PRO A 5 -5.85 16.03 0.68
CA PRO A 5 -6.86 15.10 1.14
C PRO A 5 -6.51 13.69 0.67
N ILE A 6 -6.59 12.73 1.59
CA ILE A 6 -6.34 11.32 1.29
C ILE A 6 -7.57 10.54 1.69
N GLN A 7 -8.04 9.67 0.81
CA GLN A 7 -9.15 8.77 1.07
C GLN A 7 -8.76 7.34 0.73
N PHE A 8 -9.16 6.42 1.58
CA PHE A 8 -9.08 4.99 1.31
C PHE A 8 -10.46 4.53 0.85
N ILE A 9 -10.57 4.09 -0.39
CA ILE A 9 -11.86 3.75 -1.00
C ILE A 9 -11.90 2.27 -1.36
N LEU A 10 -13.12 1.72 -1.39
CA LEU A 10 -13.34 0.35 -1.80
C LEU A 10 -13.09 0.19 -3.30
N GLN A 11 -12.76 -1.01 -3.70
CA GLN A 11 -12.54 -1.38 -5.10
C GLN A 11 -13.72 -0.97 -6.00
N ARG A 12 -14.95 -1.21 -5.55
CA ARG A 12 -16.16 -0.83 -6.31
C ARG A 12 -16.26 0.67 -6.53
N ASP A 13 -15.82 1.47 -5.55
CA ASP A 13 -15.87 2.93 -5.64
C ASP A 13 -14.83 3.44 -6.63
N LEU A 14 -13.63 2.86 -6.62
CA LEU A 14 -12.61 3.17 -7.63
C LEU A 14 -13.12 2.83 -9.03
N ASN A 15 -13.75 1.68 -9.19
CA ASN A 15 -14.31 1.26 -10.47
C ASN A 15 -15.35 2.27 -10.99
N THR A 16 -16.22 2.76 -10.11
CA THR A 16 -17.20 3.80 -10.44
C THR A 16 -16.52 5.08 -10.91
N LEU A 17 -15.47 5.53 -10.21
CA LEU A 17 -14.71 6.72 -10.58
C LEU A 17 -14.00 6.54 -11.94
N ILE A 18 -13.43 5.38 -12.20
CA ILE A 18 -12.75 5.09 -13.48
C ILE A 18 -13.77 5.12 -14.62
N LYS A 19 -14.94 4.49 -14.45
CA LYS A 19 -16.00 4.46 -15.48
C LYS A 19 -16.54 5.86 -15.77
N ALA A 20 -16.56 6.74 -14.77
CA ALA A 20 -16.99 8.11 -14.92
C ALA A 20 -15.89 9.05 -15.43
N ASP A 21 -14.71 8.51 -15.74
CA ASP A 21 -13.55 9.28 -16.19
C ASP A 21 -13.11 10.34 -15.17
N GLU A 22 -13.22 10.02 -13.89
CA GLU A 22 -12.90 10.94 -12.80
C GLU A 22 -11.51 10.69 -12.18
N ILE A 23 -10.80 9.65 -12.61
CA ILE A 23 -9.42 9.36 -12.17
C ILE A 23 -8.45 9.90 -13.21
N ALA A 24 -7.60 10.82 -12.80
CA ALA A 24 -6.71 11.58 -13.69
C ALA A 24 -5.35 10.89 -13.93
N ASN A 25 -5.16 9.67 -13.45
CA ASN A 25 -3.96 8.91 -13.73
C ASN A 25 -3.74 8.72 -15.23
N GLU A 26 -2.51 8.48 -15.63
CA GLU A 26 -2.17 8.18 -17.03
C GLU A 26 -2.91 6.93 -17.52
N PRO A 27 -3.13 6.80 -18.85
CA PRO A 27 -3.83 5.62 -19.41
C PRO A 27 -3.21 4.28 -19.00
N ARG A 28 -1.91 4.21 -18.88
CA ARG A 28 -1.20 3.00 -18.44
C ARG A 28 -1.63 2.58 -17.03
N ASP A 29 -1.73 3.54 -16.12
CA ASP A 29 -2.20 3.31 -14.76
C ASP A 29 -3.63 2.84 -14.74
N ILE A 30 -4.50 3.49 -15.51
CA ILE A 30 -5.92 3.14 -15.59
C ILE A 30 -6.09 1.69 -16.06
N SER A 31 -5.35 1.30 -17.09
CA SER A 31 -5.40 -0.09 -17.61
C SER A 31 -4.96 -1.09 -16.53
N TRP A 32 -3.88 -0.79 -15.83
CA TRP A 32 -3.37 -1.64 -14.75
C TRP A 32 -4.37 -1.75 -13.59
N LEU A 33 -4.95 -0.62 -13.17
CA LEU A 33 -5.94 -0.59 -12.10
C LEU A 33 -7.20 -1.39 -12.46
N LYS A 34 -7.67 -1.30 -13.70
CA LYS A 34 -8.81 -2.09 -14.18
C LYS A 34 -8.56 -3.59 -14.07
N GLU A 35 -7.35 -4.03 -14.38
CA GLU A 35 -6.96 -5.44 -14.23
C GLU A 35 -7.01 -5.88 -12.76
N GLN A 36 -6.54 -5.04 -11.84
CA GLN A 36 -6.56 -5.35 -10.41
C GLN A 36 -8.00 -5.45 -9.90
N ILE A 37 -8.86 -4.55 -10.32
CA ILE A 37 -10.29 -4.55 -9.97
C ILE A 37 -10.97 -5.82 -10.51
N LYS A 38 -10.73 -6.15 -11.76
CA LYS A 38 -11.29 -7.36 -12.38
C LYS A 38 -10.87 -8.63 -11.65
N GLY A 39 -9.61 -8.68 -11.20
CA GLY A 39 -9.07 -9.82 -10.46
C GLY A 39 -9.40 -9.82 -8.97
N ASN A 40 -10.04 -8.78 -8.45
CA ASN A 40 -10.35 -8.62 -7.03
C ASN A 40 -9.09 -8.77 -6.15
N ILE A 41 -8.01 -8.11 -6.55
CA ILE A 41 -6.67 -8.30 -5.97
C ILE A 41 -6.48 -7.50 -4.69
N PHE A 42 -6.94 -6.24 -4.65
CA PHE A 42 -6.77 -5.34 -3.51
C PHE A 42 -8.12 -5.01 -2.88
N ASP A 43 -8.12 -4.80 -1.57
CA ASP A 43 -9.33 -4.49 -0.80
C ASP A 43 -9.67 -3.01 -0.84
N LEU A 44 -8.63 -2.16 -0.76
CA LEU A 44 -8.78 -0.72 -0.77
C LEU A 44 -7.78 -0.09 -1.73
N PHE A 45 -8.07 1.14 -2.12
CA PHE A 45 -7.16 1.98 -2.90
C PHE A 45 -7.06 3.34 -2.24
N ALA A 46 -5.86 3.93 -2.30
CA ALA A 46 -5.61 5.26 -1.78
C ALA A 46 -5.73 6.27 -2.91
N ILE A 47 -6.58 7.27 -2.71
CA ILE A 47 -6.75 8.37 -3.67
C ILE A 47 -6.49 9.71 -3.00
N THR A 48 -6.08 10.67 -3.80
CA THR A 48 -5.93 12.06 -3.41
C THR A 48 -6.61 12.97 -4.43
N THR A 49 -6.89 14.19 -4.02
CA THR A 49 -7.45 15.21 -4.92
C THR A 49 -6.51 16.41 -4.96
N VAL A 50 -6.12 16.80 -6.16
CA VAL A 50 -5.28 17.99 -6.40
C VAL A 50 -6.08 18.94 -7.32
N GLY A 51 -6.57 20.04 -6.76
CA GLY A 51 -7.51 20.89 -7.47
C GLY A 51 -8.83 20.14 -7.69
N ASP A 52 -9.19 19.95 -8.96
CA ASP A 52 -10.37 19.18 -9.37
C ASP A 52 -10.04 17.76 -9.85
N LYS A 53 -8.76 17.34 -9.77
CA LYS A 53 -8.30 16.05 -10.29
C LYS A 53 -8.07 15.06 -9.17
N LYS A 54 -8.55 13.84 -9.37
CA LYS A 54 -8.34 12.72 -8.45
C LYS A 54 -7.30 11.77 -9.02
N TYR A 55 -6.38 11.33 -8.15
CA TYR A 55 -5.34 10.37 -8.51
C TYR A 55 -5.38 9.19 -7.57
N CYS A 56 -5.28 7.98 -8.12
CA CYS A 56 -5.05 6.77 -7.33
C CYS A 56 -3.54 6.57 -7.21
N PHE A 57 -3.02 6.55 -5.99
CA PHE A 57 -1.58 6.43 -5.75
C PHE A 57 -1.21 5.20 -4.93
N GLY A 58 -2.15 4.49 -4.36
CA GLY A 58 -1.85 3.34 -3.50
C GLY A 58 -2.82 2.19 -3.63
N CYS A 59 -2.29 1.00 -3.34
CA CYS A 59 -3.01 -0.27 -3.34
C CYS A 59 -2.88 -0.90 -1.96
N ILE A 60 -3.98 -1.36 -1.38
CA ILE A 60 -4.03 -1.78 0.02
C ILE A 60 -4.68 -3.15 0.14
N GLN A 61 -4.01 -4.04 0.85
CA GLN A 61 -4.54 -5.33 1.26
C GLN A 61 -4.96 -5.25 2.73
N CYS A 62 -6.04 -5.94 3.09
CA CYS A 62 -6.50 -6.05 4.46
C CYS A 62 -6.52 -7.53 4.85
N LYS A 63 -5.83 -7.87 5.94
CA LYS A 63 -5.73 -9.26 6.42
C LYS A 63 -6.12 -9.35 7.88
N THR A 64 -6.88 -10.38 8.24
CA THR A 64 -7.21 -10.64 9.65
C THR A 64 -6.00 -11.18 10.40
N SER A 65 -5.17 -11.97 9.74
CA SER A 65 -3.92 -12.48 10.32
C SER A 65 -2.90 -12.75 9.22
N ILE A 66 -1.62 -12.75 9.60
CA ILE A 66 -0.52 -13.18 8.74
C ILE A 66 -0.19 -14.62 9.11
N ARG A 67 -0.26 -15.51 8.13
CA ARG A 67 0.03 -16.94 8.26
C ARG A 67 0.81 -17.39 7.01
N ASP A 68 0.80 -18.68 6.73
CA ASP A 68 1.55 -19.30 5.64
C ASP A 68 1.24 -18.71 4.25
N ARG A 69 0.09 -18.04 4.09
CA ARG A 69 -0.32 -17.41 2.83
C ARG A 69 0.39 -16.10 2.53
N VAL A 70 1.19 -15.59 3.47
CA VAL A 70 1.87 -14.30 3.28
C VAL A 70 2.77 -14.29 2.04
N THR A 71 3.37 -15.42 1.68
CA THR A 71 4.17 -15.56 0.46
C THR A 71 3.33 -15.29 -0.79
N ARG A 72 2.10 -15.82 -0.83
CA ARG A 72 1.16 -15.59 -1.94
C ARG A 72 0.65 -14.15 -1.95
N ASP A 73 0.36 -13.60 -0.78
CA ASP A 73 -0.16 -12.23 -0.65
C ASP A 73 0.90 -11.19 -1.02
N ARG A 74 2.17 -11.54 -0.92
CA ARG A 74 3.31 -10.72 -1.26
C ARG A 74 3.40 -10.43 -2.77
N GLU A 75 3.02 -11.37 -3.60
CA GLU A 75 3.17 -11.26 -5.06
C GLU A 75 2.39 -10.09 -5.67
N PRO A 76 1.09 -9.89 -5.38
CA PRO A 76 0.37 -8.72 -5.87
C PRO A 76 0.99 -7.40 -5.42
N SER A 77 1.50 -7.34 -4.19
CA SER A 77 2.16 -6.16 -3.67
C SER A 77 3.42 -5.83 -4.46
N ILE A 78 4.23 -6.84 -4.78
CA ILE A 78 5.43 -6.65 -5.61
C ILE A 78 5.05 -6.10 -6.98
N HIS A 79 4.01 -6.63 -7.62
CA HIS A 79 3.52 -6.11 -8.90
C HIS A 79 3.07 -4.66 -8.79
N ALA A 80 2.42 -4.28 -7.69
CA ALA A 80 2.02 -2.88 -7.45
C ALA A 80 3.24 -1.97 -7.32
N MET A 81 4.25 -2.39 -6.57
CA MET A 81 5.49 -1.62 -6.42
C MET A 81 6.26 -1.54 -7.75
N ASP A 82 6.26 -2.59 -8.55
CA ASP A 82 6.86 -2.58 -9.88
C ASP A 82 6.12 -1.64 -10.85
N SER A 83 4.85 -1.38 -10.57
CA SER A 83 4.03 -0.42 -11.33
C SER A 83 4.04 0.98 -10.72
N TYR A 84 4.90 1.20 -9.74
CA TYR A 84 5.13 2.49 -9.06
C TYR A 84 3.91 3.00 -8.30
N PHE A 85 3.20 2.09 -7.63
CA PHE A 85 2.15 2.42 -6.66
C PHE A 85 2.65 2.19 -5.24
N TRP A 86 2.17 3.00 -4.32
CA TRP A 86 2.36 2.75 -2.89
C TRP A 86 1.60 1.49 -2.51
N SER A 87 2.26 0.50 -1.94
CA SER A 87 1.66 -0.79 -1.62
C SER A 87 1.82 -1.10 -0.14
N ILE A 88 0.69 -1.23 0.56
CA ILE A 88 0.65 -1.49 1.99
C ILE A 88 -0.38 -2.56 2.34
N VAL A 89 -0.29 -3.06 3.56
CA VAL A 89 -1.22 -4.05 4.09
C VAL A 89 -1.59 -3.69 5.53
N PHE A 90 -2.88 -3.83 5.86
CA PHE A 90 -3.38 -3.71 7.23
C PHE A 90 -3.60 -5.11 7.81
N VAL A 91 -3.15 -5.33 9.04
CA VAL A 91 -3.23 -6.63 9.72
C VAL A 91 -3.85 -6.44 11.11
N LEU A 92 -4.87 -7.21 11.43
CA LEU A 92 -5.49 -7.18 12.76
C LEU A 92 -4.67 -7.95 13.77
N ASP A 93 -4.22 -9.16 13.40
CA ASP A 93 -3.41 -10.03 14.25
C ASP A 93 -2.13 -10.42 13.54
N GLY A 94 -1.03 -9.81 13.95
CA GLY A 94 0.30 -10.04 13.40
C GLY A 94 1.17 -10.93 14.28
N GLU A 95 0.60 -11.84 15.06
CA GLU A 95 1.36 -12.70 15.97
C GLU A 95 2.52 -13.42 15.25
N TYR A 96 2.28 -13.93 14.04
CA TYR A 96 3.31 -14.60 13.25
C TYR A 96 4.47 -13.71 12.84
N LEU A 97 4.29 -12.38 12.89
CA LEU A 97 5.37 -11.43 12.59
C LEU A 97 6.46 -11.39 13.66
N ARG A 98 6.28 -12.10 14.77
CA ARG A 98 7.34 -12.33 15.75
C ARG A 98 8.38 -13.32 15.24
N ASN A 99 8.01 -14.15 14.26
CA ASN A 99 8.93 -15.11 13.64
C ASN A 99 9.81 -14.38 12.61
N PRO A 100 11.15 -14.50 12.70
CA PRO A 100 12.07 -13.83 11.77
C PRO A 100 11.79 -14.10 10.29
N LYS A 101 11.36 -15.31 9.94
CA LYS A 101 11.03 -15.66 8.56
C LYS A 101 9.95 -14.72 7.99
N PHE A 102 8.88 -14.48 8.75
CA PHE A 102 7.80 -13.60 8.31
C PHE A 102 8.25 -12.14 8.29
N GLN A 103 9.12 -11.74 9.22
CA GLN A 103 9.69 -10.39 9.20
C GLN A 103 10.51 -10.15 7.93
N PHE A 104 11.27 -11.13 7.47
CA PHE A 104 12.04 -11.03 6.23
C PHE A 104 11.14 -10.99 4.99
N MET A 105 9.99 -11.67 5.02
CA MET A 105 9.00 -11.57 3.92
C MET A 105 8.50 -10.14 3.74
N VAL A 106 8.35 -9.41 4.84
CA VAL A 106 7.91 -8.02 4.83
C VAL A 106 9.06 -7.07 4.54
N ASN A 107 10.16 -7.23 5.26
CA ASN A 107 11.29 -6.27 5.27
C ASN A 107 12.36 -6.54 4.22
N GLY A 108 12.46 -7.78 3.75
CA GLY A 108 13.61 -8.21 2.95
C GLY A 108 14.85 -8.42 3.80
N GLY A 109 15.99 -8.56 3.17
CA GLY A 109 17.29 -8.67 3.83
C GLY A 109 17.73 -10.07 4.20
N SER A 110 17.03 -11.10 3.70
CA SER A 110 17.48 -12.50 3.84
C SER A 110 17.84 -13.08 2.47
N LYS A 111 18.49 -14.23 2.48
CA LYS A 111 18.84 -14.93 1.24
C LYS A 111 17.58 -15.37 0.48
N GLU A 112 16.56 -15.84 1.21
CA GLU A 112 15.29 -16.28 0.63
C GLU A 112 14.43 -15.09 0.18
N PHE A 113 14.44 -13.99 0.95
CA PHE A 113 13.68 -12.77 0.67
C PHE A 113 14.63 -11.58 0.67
N PRO A 114 15.36 -11.35 -0.43
CA PRO A 114 16.31 -10.23 -0.48
C PRO A 114 15.64 -8.88 -0.49
N SER A 115 14.45 -8.77 -1.07
CA SER A 115 13.67 -7.52 -1.16
C SER A 115 12.45 -7.54 -0.27
N ASN A 116 12.00 -6.36 0.16
CA ASN A 116 10.76 -6.21 0.93
C ASN A 116 9.52 -6.55 0.10
N GLY A 117 8.50 -7.06 0.77
CA GLY A 117 7.24 -7.44 0.13
C GLY A 117 6.23 -6.32 0.00
N TRP A 118 6.35 -5.29 0.84
CA TRP A 118 5.46 -4.12 0.88
C TRP A 118 6.26 -2.89 1.22
N HIS A 119 5.71 -1.71 0.93
CA HIS A 119 6.25 -0.46 1.47
C HIS A 119 6.02 -0.37 2.98
N GLY A 120 4.91 -0.89 3.47
CA GLY A 120 4.61 -0.94 4.89
C GLY A 120 3.53 -1.97 5.23
N MET A 121 3.67 -2.57 6.39
CA MET A 121 2.67 -3.45 7.00
C MET A 121 2.25 -2.83 8.32
N TYR A 122 0.97 -2.47 8.42
CA TYR A 122 0.41 -1.80 9.59
C TYR A 122 -0.38 -2.79 10.41
N ASP A 123 0.12 -3.07 11.61
CA ASP A 123 -0.34 -4.18 12.46
C ASP A 123 -0.95 -3.63 13.74
N VAL A 124 -2.24 -3.90 13.94
CA VAL A 124 -2.98 -3.47 15.13
C VAL A 124 -2.39 -4.06 16.41
N SER A 125 -1.84 -5.29 16.32
CA SER A 125 -1.28 -5.99 17.47
C SER A 125 0.15 -5.59 17.81
N ALA A 126 0.83 -4.83 16.94
CA ALA A 126 2.21 -4.40 17.16
C ALA A 126 2.26 -3.22 18.13
N SER A 127 3.31 -3.18 18.95
CA SER A 127 3.56 -2.09 19.91
C SER A 127 4.79 -1.25 19.56
N TYR A 128 5.59 -1.68 18.61
CA TYR A 128 6.80 -0.97 18.17
C TYR A 128 7.12 -1.32 16.72
N ASN A 129 7.94 -0.50 16.07
CA ASN A 129 8.35 -0.71 14.69
C ASN A 129 9.36 -1.85 14.57
N ILE A 130 9.18 -2.69 13.54
CA ILE A 130 10.17 -3.68 13.12
C ILE A 130 10.38 -3.47 11.62
N GLY A 131 11.35 -2.62 11.26
CA GLY A 131 11.58 -2.26 9.88
C GLY A 131 10.35 -1.61 9.24
N ARG A 132 9.72 -2.30 8.30
CA ARG A 132 8.50 -1.84 7.60
C ARG A 132 7.21 -2.35 8.25
N ILE A 133 7.32 -2.98 9.41
CA ILE A 133 6.15 -3.38 10.22
C ILE A 133 5.93 -2.28 11.24
N TYR A 134 4.77 -1.64 11.17
CA TYR A 134 4.42 -0.47 11.98
C TYR A 134 3.19 -0.73 12.83
N PRO A 135 3.16 -0.20 14.07
CA PRO A 135 1.93 -0.24 14.86
C PRO A 135 0.81 0.55 14.18
N LEU A 136 -0.40 -0.01 14.21
CA LEU A 136 -1.60 0.71 13.79
C LEU A 136 -2.43 0.99 15.03
N ASP A 137 -2.26 2.18 15.59
CA ASP A 137 -2.94 2.61 16.82
C ASP A 137 -4.32 3.22 16.52
N LEU A 138 -5.05 3.54 17.60
CA LEU A 138 -6.41 4.08 17.49
C LEU A 138 -6.46 5.46 16.81
N ASP A 139 -5.38 6.22 16.91
CA ASP A 139 -5.29 7.57 16.33
C ASP A 139 -4.78 7.53 14.89
N PHE A 140 -4.29 6.40 14.42
CA PHE A 140 -3.72 6.23 13.08
C PHE A 140 -2.61 7.22 12.74
N ASP A 141 -1.88 7.71 13.74
CA ASP A 141 -0.87 8.77 13.57
C ASP A 141 0.25 8.36 12.62
N ILE A 142 0.80 7.16 12.81
CA ILE A 142 1.88 6.66 11.95
C ILE A 142 1.38 6.50 10.52
N LEU A 143 0.23 5.87 10.34
CA LEU A 143 -0.36 5.68 9.01
C LEU A 143 -0.64 7.02 8.33
N ARG A 144 -1.21 7.97 9.06
CA ARG A 144 -1.50 9.31 8.54
C ARG A 144 -0.23 9.99 8.05
N HIS A 145 0.80 9.99 8.88
CA HIS A 145 2.09 10.60 8.55
C HIS A 145 2.73 9.93 7.32
N HIS A 146 2.72 8.61 7.28
CA HIS A 146 3.25 7.86 6.14
C HIS A 146 2.45 8.10 4.86
N SER A 147 1.13 8.19 4.97
CA SER A 147 0.25 8.47 3.82
C SER A 147 0.51 9.85 3.23
N GLU A 148 0.71 10.84 4.08
CA GLU A 148 1.03 12.21 3.65
C GLU A 148 2.37 12.26 2.92
N LYS A 149 3.37 11.58 3.45
CA LYS A 149 4.67 11.47 2.77
C LYS A 149 4.54 10.72 1.45
N ALA A 150 3.80 9.62 1.44
CA ALA A 150 3.60 8.82 0.23
C ALA A 150 2.97 9.65 -0.89
N VAL A 151 1.88 10.36 -0.62
CA VAL A 151 1.20 11.13 -1.65
C VAL A 151 2.06 12.27 -2.18
N LYS A 152 2.80 12.94 -1.33
CA LYS A 152 3.70 14.03 -1.73
C LYS A 152 4.81 13.51 -2.64
N ASP A 153 5.46 12.42 -2.25
CA ASP A 153 6.54 11.82 -3.04
C ASP A 153 6.01 11.24 -4.36
N TRP A 154 4.84 10.60 -4.34
CA TRP A 154 4.22 10.02 -5.52
C TRP A 154 3.87 11.07 -6.58
N LEU A 155 3.33 12.20 -6.15
CA LEU A 155 3.00 13.32 -7.03
C LEU A 155 4.26 14.01 -7.56
N LYS A 156 5.34 13.99 -6.80
CA LYS A 156 6.61 14.61 -7.18
C LYS A 156 7.38 13.77 -8.18
N GLN A 157 7.50 12.46 -7.92
CA GLN A 157 8.28 11.56 -8.80
C GLN A 157 7.83 10.10 -8.63
N ARG A 158 7.11 9.59 -9.63
CA ARG A 158 6.57 8.22 -9.63
C ARG A 158 7.64 7.15 -9.49
N GLN A 159 8.82 7.33 -10.08
CA GLN A 159 9.90 6.35 -10.08
C GLN A 159 10.46 6.07 -8.67
N TRP A 160 10.22 6.95 -7.72
CA TRP A 160 10.61 6.70 -6.33
C TRP A 160 9.79 5.58 -5.68
N PHE A 161 8.61 5.26 -6.22
CA PHE A 161 7.72 4.23 -5.67
C PHE A 161 8.06 2.82 -6.15
N ASN A 162 9.34 2.53 -6.34
CA ASN A 162 9.83 1.17 -6.42
C ASN A 162 9.81 0.53 -5.01
N HIS A 163 10.24 -0.72 -4.91
CA HIS A 163 10.19 -1.43 -3.62
C HIS A 163 11.05 -0.78 -2.52
N GLU A 164 12.04 0.02 -2.88
CA GLU A 164 12.95 0.62 -1.90
C GLU A 164 12.37 1.82 -1.15
N TRP A 165 11.33 2.45 -1.69
CA TRP A 165 10.72 3.60 -1.02
C TRP A 165 10.31 3.25 0.41
N LYS A 166 10.56 4.16 1.34
CA LYS A 166 10.23 3.99 2.75
C LYS A 166 9.74 5.31 3.33
N ALA A 167 8.73 5.23 4.20
CA ALA A 167 8.10 6.41 4.77
C ALA A 167 8.94 7.10 5.84
N ASP A 168 9.80 6.36 6.53
CA ASP A 168 10.59 6.85 7.67
C ASP A 168 12.11 6.75 7.45
#